data_3dd7cefd2b174d1f55ea60c2ac86bcf1
#
_entry.id   3dd7cefd2b174d1f55ea60c2ac86bcf1
#
_cell.length_a   1.000
_cell.length_b   1.000
_cell.length_c   1.000
_cell.angle_alpha   90.00
_cell.angle_beta   90.00
_cell.angle_gamma   90.00
#
_symmetry.space_group_name_H-M   'P 1'
#
loop_
_entity.id
_entity.type
_entity.pdbx_description
1 polymer ?
#
loop_
_entity_poly.entity_id
_entity_poly.type
_entity_poly.pdbx_seq_one_letter_code
_entity_poly.pdbx_strand_id
1 'polypeptide(L)'
;MRDEILSAATSKGIFFSPDAMEMILSNDRPMEFVNTVFAHLARNMMFVSKQDIMDCIAGDKILHESPKEIKPNNKFTSDLTVVKGTDITGESTCEGKVNDFANYFKARFYVMKRLIEKRNDFGKAMSIERAKTLDREVRIIGMVYDKSTTKNGHTIISLEDDTDIGKVFISKDSPIANELFVTDEVIGIVGKPNSRMDMIMAEKVVRPDIPKSNKWELSDSTSKIAFLSDCHVGSSTFLVPQWERMTKWLREHALEEGINYLVFPGDVVDGIGVFPDQDKELDIPDIYEQYEKLAEYLKEIPDHIKMVIHPGNHDAARPAEPQPALNSVFTKGFDSNILMLGNPVYLNV
;
A
#
# COMPACT_ATOMS: atom_id res chain seq x y z
N MET A 1 -4.58 31.68 -6.39
CA MET A 1 -5.30 30.92 -7.48
C MET A 1 -5.54 29.46 -7.10
N ARG A 2 -4.50 28.58 -6.98
CA ARG A 2 -4.72 27.17 -6.60
C ARG A 2 -5.43 27.03 -5.26
N ASP A 3 -4.99 27.77 -4.25
CA ASP A 3 -5.56 27.73 -2.89
C ASP A 3 -6.98 28.28 -2.85
N GLU A 4 -7.30 29.26 -3.67
CA GLU A 4 -8.66 29.81 -3.81
C GLU A 4 -9.61 28.78 -4.43
N ILE A 5 -9.15 28.02 -5.44
CA ILE A 5 -9.92 26.94 -6.06
C ILE A 5 -10.12 25.80 -5.07
N LEU A 6 -9.06 25.42 -4.34
CA LEU A 6 -9.16 24.39 -3.30
C LEU A 6 -10.13 24.80 -2.19
N SER A 7 -10.06 26.05 -1.72
CA SER A 7 -10.98 26.59 -0.72
C SER A 7 -12.43 26.57 -1.21
N ALA A 8 -12.68 27.01 -2.45
CA ALA A 8 -14.00 26.98 -3.06
C ALA A 8 -14.54 25.55 -3.26
N ALA A 9 -13.69 24.62 -3.64
CA ALA A 9 -14.05 23.21 -3.79
C ALA A 9 -14.35 22.57 -2.42
N THR A 10 -13.47 22.77 -1.44
CA THR A 10 -13.64 22.24 -0.08
C THR A 10 -14.92 22.76 0.59
N SER A 11 -15.26 24.04 0.40
CA SER A 11 -16.51 24.61 0.93
C SER A 11 -17.77 23.94 0.36
N LYS A 12 -17.67 23.31 -0.79
CA LYS A 12 -18.73 22.55 -1.47
C LYS A 12 -18.61 21.04 -1.28
N GLY A 13 -17.59 20.59 -0.54
CA GLY A 13 -17.30 19.16 -0.34
C GLY A 13 -16.78 18.44 -1.58
N ILE A 14 -16.16 19.17 -2.50
CA ILE A 14 -15.67 18.65 -3.77
C ILE A 14 -14.14 18.55 -3.72
N PHE A 15 -13.61 17.44 -4.22
CA PHE A 15 -12.18 17.20 -4.38
C PHE A 15 -11.88 16.92 -5.85
N PHE A 16 -10.89 17.63 -6.37
CA PHE A 16 -10.41 17.41 -7.73
C PHE A 16 -9.25 16.43 -7.75
N SER A 17 -9.24 15.52 -8.72
CA SER A 17 -8.06 14.72 -9.03
C SER A 17 -6.90 15.62 -9.48
N PRO A 18 -5.62 15.18 -9.35
CA PRO A 18 -4.47 15.98 -9.75
C PRO A 18 -4.53 16.49 -11.19
N ASP A 19 -4.96 15.65 -12.11
CA ASP A 19 -5.12 15.96 -13.54
C ASP A 19 -6.32 16.88 -13.81
N ALA A 20 -7.39 16.78 -13.03
CA ALA A 20 -8.51 17.72 -13.05
C ALA A 20 -8.07 19.12 -12.59
N MET A 21 -7.31 19.19 -11.50
CA MET A 21 -6.76 20.44 -10.98
C MET A 21 -5.80 21.09 -11.99
N GLU A 22 -4.94 20.31 -12.63
CA GLU A 22 -4.04 20.79 -13.67
C GLU A 22 -4.84 21.38 -14.86
N MET A 23 -5.90 20.71 -15.28
CA MET A 23 -6.78 21.19 -16.35
C MET A 23 -7.46 22.51 -15.97
N ILE A 24 -7.94 22.67 -14.75
CA ILE A 24 -8.55 23.91 -14.27
C ILE A 24 -7.52 25.04 -14.27
N LEU A 25 -6.32 24.78 -13.75
CA LEU A 25 -5.26 25.80 -13.63
C LEU A 25 -4.68 26.22 -15.00
N SER A 26 -4.76 25.37 -16.01
CA SER A 26 -4.31 25.66 -17.39
C SER A 26 -5.29 26.52 -18.19
N ASN A 27 -6.49 26.78 -17.66
CA ASN A 27 -7.48 27.64 -18.30
C ASN A 27 -7.12 29.14 -18.16
N ASP A 28 -7.44 29.96 -19.14
CA ASP A 28 -7.18 31.41 -19.10
C ASP A 28 -7.90 32.10 -17.93
N ARG A 29 -9.03 31.57 -17.48
CA ARG A 29 -9.86 32.07 -16.37
C ARG A 29 -10.24 30.99 -15.39
N PRO A 30 -9.29 30.47 -14.58
CA PRO A 30 -9.49 29.26 -13.77
C PRO A 30 -10.68 29.33 -12.79
N MET A 31 -10.92 30.50 -12.16
CA MET A 31 -12.03 30.67 -11.21
C MET A 31 -13.41 30.70 -11.89
N GLU A 32 -13.53 31.33 -13.04
CA GLU A 32 -14.77 31.31 -13.83
C GLU A 32 -15.05 29.91 -14.35
N PHE A 33 -13.99 29.23 -14.79
CA PHE A 33 -14.07 27.87 -15.30
C PHE A 33 -14.53 26.89 -14.21
N VAL A 34 -13.92 26.92 -13.03
CA VAL A 34 -14.31 26.04 -11.92
C VAL A 34 -15.74 26.30 -11.43
N ASN A 35 -16.18 27.56 -11.42
CA ASN A 35 -17.55 27.90 -11.08
C ASN A 35 -18.56 27.35 -12.11
N THR A 36 -18.20 27.33 -13.37
CA THR A 36 -19.00 26.69 -14.43
C THR A 36 -19.07 25.18 -14.19
N VAL A 37 -17.95 24.55 -13.88
CA VAL A 37 -17.91 23.12 -13.51
C VAL A 37 -18.85 22.85 -12.33
N PHE A 38 -18.73 23.63 -11.23
CA PHE A 38 -19.61 23.49 -10.06
C PHE A 38 -21.10 23.61 -10.37
N ALA A 39 -21.47 24.42 -11.36
CA ALA A 39 -22.86 24.60 -11.75
C ALA A 39 -23.45 23.39 -12.49
N HIS A 40 -22.62 22.57 -13.10
CA HIS A 40 -23.01 21.41 -13.88
C HIS A 40 -22.77 20.07 -13.20
N LEU A 41 -22.02 20.05 -12.10
CA LEU A 41 -21.79 18.84 -11.31
C LEU A 41 -23.07 18.37 -10.62
N ALA A 42 -23.25 17.07 -10.54
CA ALA A 42 -24.34 16.48 -9.76
C ALA A 42 -24.18 16.85 -8.27
N ARG A 43 -25.31 17.07 -7.58
CA ARG A 43 -25.32 17.57 -6.18
C ARG A 43 -24.61 16.69 -5.16
N ASN A 44 -24.35 15.43 -5.48
CA ASN A 44 -23.74 14.42 -4.63
C ASN A 44 -22.33 14.01 -5.07
N MET A 45 -21.75 14.71 -6.03
CA MET A 45 -20.40 14.40 -6.51
C MET A 45 -19.35 14.94 -5.54
N MET A 46 -18.55 14.05 -4.97
CA MET A 46 -17.52 14.38 -3.99
C MET A 46 -16.12 14.43 -4.64
N PHE A 47 -15.85 13.54 -5.59
CA PHE A 47 -14.59 13.50 -6.35
C PHE A 47 -14.86 13.82 -7.81
N VAL A 48 -14.05 14.70 -8.39
CA VAL A 48 -14.17 15.15 -9.78
C VAL A 48 -12.88 14.84 -10.52
N SER A 49 -12.97 13.98 -11.51
CA SER A 49 -11.88 13.65 -12.41
C SER A 49 -11.81 14.62 -13.59
N LYS A 50 -10.71 14.55 -14.35
CA LYS A 50 -10.57 15.29 -15.61
C LYS A 50 -11.68 14.93 -16.60
N GLN A 51 -12.10 13.67 -16.64
CA GLN A 51 -13.16 13.21 -17.53
C GLN A 51 -14.50 13.86 -17.17
N ASP A 52 -14.83 13.95 -15.87
CA ASP A 52 -16.06 14.59 -15.40
C ASP A 52 -16.11 16.07 -15.81
N ILE A 53 -14.96 16.76 -15.78
CA ILE A 53 -14.86 18.16 -16.26
C ILE A 53 -15.10 18.22 -17.78
N MET A 54 -14.53 17.30 -18.54
CA MET A 54 -14.71 17.25 -20.00
C MET A 54 -16.17 16.99 -20.37
N ASP A 55 -16.85 16.11 -19.68
CA ASP A 55 -18.26 15.78 -19.87
C ASP A 55 -19.16 16.99 -19.51
N CYS A 56 -18.82 17.72 -18.43
CA CYS A 56 -19.48 18.98 -18.08
C CYS A 56 -19.37 20.04 -19.19
N ILE A 57 -18.21 20.13 -19.85
CA ILE A 57 -17.96 21.11 -20.94
C ILE A 57 -18.66 20.71 -22.22
N ALA A 58 -18.74 19.42 -22.51
CA ALA A 58 -19.40 18.88 -23.70
C ALA A 58 -20.92 19.12 -23.69
N GLY A 59 -21.48 19.62 -22.58
CA GLY A 59 -22.90 19.86 -22.41
C GLY A 59 -23.71 18.57 -22.20
N ASP A 60 -23.04 17.44 -22.10
CA ASP A 60 -23.61 16.24 -21.58
C ASP A 60 -23.86 16.49 -20.08
N LYS A 61 -25.13 16.72 -19.72
CA LYS A 61 -25.47 16.53 -18.30
C LYS A 61 -24.91 15.16 -17.96
N ILE A 62 -24.04 15.08 -16.95
CA ILE A 62 -23.72 13.82 -16.34
C ILE A 62 -25.04 13.33 -15.72
N LEU A 63 -25.89 12.81 -16.58
CA LEU A 63 -26.89 11.85 -16.23
C LEU A 63 -26.03 10.61 -15.93
N HIS A 64 -25.60 10.48 -14.66
CA HIS A 64 -25.46 9.12 -14.20
C HIS A 64 -26.74 8.43 -14.69
N GLU A 65 -26.61 7.49 -15.62
CA GLU A 65 -27.69 6.53 -15.83
C GLU A 65 -28.13 6.17 -14.44
N SER A 66 -29.38 6.51 -14.11
CA SER A 66 -29.97 6.14 -12.83
C SER A 66 -29.61 4.68 -12.66
N PRO A 67 -28.85 4.30 -11.63
CA PRO A 67 -28.41 2.92 -11.49
C PRO A 67 -29.68 2.12 -11.75
N LYS A 68 -29.64 1.20 -12.72
CA LYS A 68 -30.77 0.27 -12.93
C LYS A 68 -31.16 -0.13 -11.54
N GLU A 69 -32.43 0.05 -11.13
CA GLU A 69 -32.90 -0.33 -9.81
C GLU A 69 -32.35 -1.69 -9.46
N ILE A 70 -31.18 -1.71 -8.85
CA ILE A 70 -30.62 -2.88 -8.22
C ILE A 70 -31.48 -3.00 -6.99
N LYS A 71 -32.54 -3.79 -7.10
CA LYS A 71 -33.34 -4.18 -5.93
C LYS A 71 -32.32 -4.67 -4.92
N PRO A 72 -32.19 -4.03 -3.74
CA PRO A 72 -31.25 -4.45 -2.74
C PRO A 72 -31.53 -5.93 -2.50
N ASN A 73 -30.54 -6.77 -2.82
CA ASN A 73 -30.63 -8.20 -2.59
C ASN A 73 -30.49 -8.35 -1.08
N ASN A 74 -31.60 -8.38 -0.36
CA ASN A 74 -31.74 -8.33 1.11
C ASN A 74 -31.15 -9.57 1.84
N LYS A 75 -30.12 -10.19 1.28
CA LYS A 75 -29.31 -11.22 1.96
C LYS A 75 -27.84 -10.84 1.86
N PHE A 76 -27.46 -9.83 2.60
CA PHE A 76 -26.03 -9.64 2.89
C PHE A 76 -25.57 -10.70 3.88
N THR A 77 -25.13 -11.84 3.37
CA THR A 77 -24.15 -12.64 4.07
C THR A 77 -22.81 -12.00 3.74
N SER A 78 -22.22 -11.27 4.71
CA SER A 78 -20.87 -10.75 4.55
C SER A 78 -19.90 -11.93 4.56
N ASP A 79 -19.48 -12.38 3.40
CA ASP A 79 -18.58 -13.52 3.23
C ASP A 79 -17.11 -13.14 3.45
N LEU A 80 -16.85 -12.03 4.15
CA LEU A 80 -15.50 -11.62 4.49
C LEU A 80 -14.85 -12.69 5.37
N THR A 81 -13.80 -13.30 4.85
CA THR A 81 -13.02 -14.32 5.55
C THR A 81 -11.53 -14.04 5.48
N VAL A 82 -10.84 -14.32 6.59
CA VAL A 82 -9.38 -14.22 6.64
C VAL A 82 -8.77 -15.45 6.01
N VAL A 83 -7.86 -15.26 5.06
CA VAL A 83 -7.12 -16.37 4.45
C VAL A 83 -6.22 -17.01 5.52
N LYS A 84 -6.42 -18.30 5.74
CA LYS A 84 -5.72 -19.03 6.81
C LYS A 84 -4.19 -18.89 6.70
N GLY A 85 -3.56 -18.55 7.82
CA GLY A 85 -2.11 -18.43 7.96
C GLY A 85 -1.52 -17.16 7.38
N THR A 86 -2.34 -16.13 7.09
CA THR A 86 -1.87 -14.81 6.65
C THR A 86 -1.91 -13.77 7.76
N ASP A 87 -2.71 -13.96 8.80
CA ASP A 87 -2.70 -13.12 10.00
C ASP A 87 -1.68 -13.66 11.00
N ILE A 88 -0.76 -12.83 11.44
CA ILE A 88 0.28 -13.19 12.41
C ILE A 88 -0.19 -13.06 13.86
N THR A 89 -1.41 -12.58 14.11
CA THR A 89 -1.93 -12.37 15.46
C THR A 89 -1.91 -13.66 16.26
N GLY A 90 -1.22 -13.63 17.41
CA GLY A 90 -1.02 -14.81 18.25
C GLY A 90 0.09 -15.78 17.81
N GLU A 91 0.66 -15.57 16.61
CA GLU A 91 1.70 -16.44 16.02
C GLU A 91 3.12 -15.88 16.19
N SER A 92 3.29 -14.78 16.92
CA SER A 92 4.59 -14.16 17.16
C SER A 92 5.38 -14.95 18.20
N THR A 93 6.33 -15.76 17.73
CA THR A 93 7.16 -16.63 18.57
C THR A 93 8.63 -16.20 18.69
N CYS A 94 9.00 -15.08 18.07
CA CYS A 94 10.37 -14.58 18.05
C CYS A 94 10.81 -14.13 19.46
N GLU A 95 11.91 -14.68 19.94
CA GLU A 95 12.56 -14.29 21.21
C GLU A 95 13.65 -13.23 21.01
N GLY A 96 13.87 -12.76 19.76
CA GLY A 96 14.91 -11.79 19.42
C GLY A 96 16.33 -12.36 19.37
N LYS A 97 16.47 -13.68 19.25
CA LYS A 97 17.77 -14.34 19.09
C LYS A 97 18.30 -14.13 17.66
N VAL A 98 19.62 -14.15 17.51
CA VAL A 98 20.27 -14.01 16.18
C VAL A 98 19.71 -14.98 15.14
N ASN A 99 19.42 -16.23 15.56
CA ASN A 99 18.85 -17.23 14.66
C ASN A 99 17.44 -16.88 14.18
N ASP A 100 16.65 -16.17 14.96
CA ASP A 100 15.30 -15.76 14.55
C ASP A 100 15.38 -14.78 13.39
N PHE A 101 16.27 -13.80 13.48
CA PHE A 101 16.55 -12.85 12.41
C PHE A 101 17.14 -13.54 11.16
N ALA A 102 18.10 -14.43 11.34
CA ALA A 102 18.71 -15.18 10.26
C ALA A 102 17.65 -16.02 9.51
N ASN A 103 16.74 -16.68 10.22
CA ASN A 103 15.65 -17.45 9.64
C ASN A 103 14.64 -16.56 8.89
N TYR A 104 14.33 -15.38 9.43
CA TYR A 104 13.47 -14.41 8.78
C TYR A 104 14.05 -13.95 7.43
N PHE A 105 15.31 -13.53 7.40
CA PHE A 105 15.98 -13.10 6.17
C PHE A 105 16.12 -14.24 5.15
N LYS A 106 16.43 -15.45 5.61
CA LYS A 106 16.47 -16.64 4.76
C LYS A 106 15.11 -16.95 4.15
N ALA A 107 14.03 -16.90 4.94
CA ALA A 107 12.69 -17.13 4.44
C ALA A 107 12.33 -16.14 3.32
N ARG A 108 12.63 -14.85 3.51
CA ARG A 108 12.46 -13.81 2.49
C ARG A 108 13.28 -14.11 1.24
N PHE A 109 14.57 -14.43 1.40
CA PHE A 109 15.45 -14.78 0.29
C PHE A 109 14.89 -15.93 -0.55
N TYR A 110 14.45 -17.03 0.08
CA TYR A 110 13.91 -18.18 -0.65
C TYR A 110 12.57 -17.89 -1.34
N VAL A 111 11.74 -17.03 -0.80
CA VAL A 111 10.51 -16.58 -1.48
C VAL A 111 10.88 -15.82 -2.75
N MET A 112 11.77 -14.84 -2.67
CA MET A 112 12.21 -14.04 -3.82
C MET A 112 12.94 -14.90 -4.86
N LYS A 113 13.81 -15.80 -4.43
CA LYS A 113 14.50 -16.76 -5.29
C LYS A 113 13.50 -17.58 -6.12
N ARG A 114 12.45 -18.13 -5.49
CA ARG A 114 11.42 -18.88 -6.21
C ARG A 114 10.66 -18.04 -7.24
N LEU A 115 10.41 -16.76 -6.96
CA LEU A 115 9.78 -15.84 -7.90
C LEU A 115 10.67 -15.59 -9.12
N ILE A 116 11.97 -15.36 -8.91
CA ILE A 116 12.93 -15.16 -9.99
C ILE A 116 13.08 -16.45 -10.84
N GLU A 117 13.20 -17.62 -10.20
CA GLU A 117 13.35 -18.91 -10.89
C GLU A 117 12.13 -19.31 -11.75
N LYS A 118 10.94 -18.83 -11.38
CA LYS A 118 9.70 -19.04 -12.16
C LYS A 118 9.59 -18.15 -13.40
N ARG A 119 10.47 -17.18 -13.56
CA ARG A 119 10.46 -16.32 -14.74
C ARG A 119 10.98 -17.08 -15.97
N ASN A 120 10.27 -16.98 -17.07
CA ASN A 120 10.64 -17.62 -18.34
C ASN A 120 11.98 -17.15 -18.90
N ASP A 121 12.41 -15.94 -18.54
CA ASP A 121 13.62 -15.29 -19.01
C ASP A 121 14.83 -15.50 -18.10
N PHE A 122 14.70 -16.32 -17.05
CA PHE A 122 15.79 -16.61 -16.11
C PHE A 122 16.02 -18.13 -15.93
N GLY A 123 15.02 -18.87 -15.40
CA GLY A 123 15.14 -20.31 -15.12
C GLY A 123 15.83 -20.61 -13.77
N LYS A 124 16.42 -21.80 -13.62
CA LYS A 124 17.04 -22.23 -12.36
C LYS A 124 18.40 -21.60 -12.12
N ALA A 125 18.63 -21.13 -10.92
CA ALA A 125 19.92 -20.66 -10.44
C ALA A 125 20.77 -21.80 -9.89
N MET A 126 22.09 -21.57 -9.90
CA MET A 126 23.05 -22.36 -9.13
C MET A 126 23.59 -21.53 -7.95
N SER A 127 24.27 -22.19 -7.03
CA SER A 127 24.94 -21.49 -5.92
C SER A 127 26.10 -20.63 -6.41
N ILE A 128 26.39 -19.57 -5.68
CA ILE A 128 27.50 -18.64 -5.97
C ILE A 128 28.83 -19.38 -5.92
N GLU A 129 29.05 -20.23 -4.90
CA GLU A 129 30.24 -21.05 -4.75
C GLU A 129 30.52 -21.89 -6.05
N ARG A 130 29.46 -22.56 -6.52
CA ARG A 130 29.58 -23.38 -7.74
C ARG A 130 29.78 -22.53 -8.99
N ALA A 131 29.11 -21.38 -9.08
CA ALA A 131 29.21 -20.51 -10.25
C ALA A 131 30.66 -20.03 -10.48
N LYS A 132 31.42 -19.72 -9.43
CA LYS A 132 32.79 -19.27 -9.49
C LYS A 132 33.74 -20.27 -10.12
N THR A 133 33.43 -21.58 -10.10
CA THR A 133 34.29 -22.65 -10.61
C THR A 133 34.07 -22.95 -12.09
N LEU A 134 33.08 -22.33 -12.71
CA LEU A 134 32.70 -22.63 -14.09
C LEU A 134 33.29 -21.60 -15.07
N ASP A 135 33.48 -22.05 -16.33
CA ASP A 135 33.91 -21.18 -17.43
C ASP A 135 32.84 -21.09 -18.54
N ARG A 136 31.60 -20.92 -18.15
CA ARG A 136 30.45 -20.77 -19.03
C ARG A 136 29.45 -19.79 -18.44
N GLU A 137 28.40 -19.43 -19.19
CA GLU A 137 27.30 -18.67 -18.68
C GLU A 137 26.69 -19.35 -17.44
N VAL A 138 26.47 -18.55 -16.39
CA VAL A 138 25.89 -18.97 -15.12
C VAL A 138 24.68 -18.11 -14.79
N ARG A 139 23.80 -18.68 -14.00
CA ARG A 139 22.67 -17.97 -13.39
C ARG A 139 22.78 -18.12 -11.88
N ILE A 140 22.94 -17.02 -11.21
CA ILE A 140 23.01 -16.95 -9.75
C ILE A 140 21.90 -16.06 -9.22
N ILE A 141 21.46 -16.32 -8.01
CA ILE A 141 20.56 -15.44 -7.25
C ILE A 141 21.22 -15.17 -5.91
N GLY A 142 21.30 -13.90 -5.55
CA GLY A 142 21.86 -13.46 -4.29
C GLY A 142 21.16 -12.22 -3.77
N MET A 143 21.39 -11.94 -2.51
CA MET A 143 21.03 -10.69 -1.87
C MET A 143 22.20 -9.71 -2.04
N VAL A 144 21.89 -8.46 -2.34
CA VAL A 144 22.91 -7.42 -2.51
C VAL A 144 23.50 -7.07 -1.15
N TYR A 145 24.72 -7.50 -0.91
CA TYR A 145 25.47 -7.22 0.31
C TYR A 145 26.14 -5.84 0.30
N ASP A 146 26.77 -5.50 -0.84
CA ASP A 146 27.48 -4.23 -1.00
C ASP A 146 27.49 -3.79 -2.48
N LYS A 147 27.66 -2.50 -2.69
CA LYS A 147 27.78 -1.86 -4.00
C LYS A 147 28.86 -0.81 -4.00
N SER A 148 29.70 -0.85 -5.03
CA SER A 148 30.72 0.16 -5.24
C SER A 148 30.83 0.54 -6.72
N THR A 149 31.39 1.73 -6.98
CA THR A 149 31.69 2.20 -8.34
C THR A 149 33.21 2.34 -8.48
N THR A 150 33.75 1.76 -9.53
CA THR A 150 35.18 1.85 -9.85
C THR A 150 35.54 3.26 -10.34
N LYS A 151 36.83 3.63 -10.30
CA LYS A 151 37.33 4.90 -10.83
C LYS A 151 36.97 5.11 -12.31
N ASN A 152 36.77 4.03 -13.05
CA ASN A 152 36.42 4.06 -14.48
C ASN A 152 34.90 4.07 -14.75
N GLY A 153 34.09 4.14 -13.70
CA GLY A 153 32.63 4.24 -13.80
C GLY A 153 31.90 2.90 -13.93
N HIS A 154 32.58 1.77 -13.74
CA HIS A 154 31.94 0.44 -13.69
C HIS A 154 31.35 0.20 -12.31
N THR A 155 30.28 -0.59 -12.24
CA THR A 155 29.66 -0.98 -10.97
C THR A 155 30.11 -2.37 -10.55
N ILE A 156 30.47 -2.54 -9.29
CA ILE A 156 30.72 -3.84 -8.67
C ILE A 156 29.68 -4.03 -7.57
N ILE A 157 29.01 -5.19 -7.59
CA ILE A 157 28.04 -5.60 -6.59
C ILE A 157 28.58 -6.86 -5.93
N SER A 158 28.53 -6.92 -4.61
CA SER A 158 28.72 -8.15 -3.84
C SER A 158 27.36 -8.79 -3.60
N LEU A 159 27.16 -10.00 -4.10
CA LEU A 159 25.95 -10.80 -3.86
C LEU A 159 26.26 -11.93 -2.90
N GLU A 160 25.39 -12.17 -1.95
CA GLU A 160 25.48 -13.31 -1.03
C GLU A 160 24.33 -14.30 -1.24
N ASP A 161 24.64 -15.58 -1.12
CA ASP A 161 23.67 -16.66 -0.95
C ASP A 161 24.07 -17.53 0.27
N ASP A 162 23.39 -18.65 0.47
CA ASP A 162 23.72 -19.57 1.57
C ASP A 162 25.13 -20.19 1.50
N THR A 163 25.84 -20.06 0.37
CA THR A 163 27.07 -20.77 0.12
C THR A 163 28.30 -19.87 0.11
N ASP A 164 28.16 -18.65 -0.42
CA ASP A 164 29.32 -17.75 -0.57
C ASP A 164 28.88 -16.31 -0.89
N ILE A 165 29.84 -15.39 -0.87
CA ILE A 165 29.73 -14.04 -1.41
C ILE A 165 30.47 -13.95 -2.74
N GLY A 166 29.76 -13.58 -3.80
CA GLY A 166 30.32 -13.41 -5.15
C GLY A 166 30.31 -11.96 -5.60
N LYS A 167 31.42 -11.55 -6.24
CA LYS A 167 31.48 -10.22 -6.87
C LYS A 167 30.92 -10.28 -8.28
N VAL A 168 30.08 -9.34 -8.61
CA VAL A 168 29.47 -9.17 -9.93
C VAL A 168 29.94 -7.84 -10.52
N PHE A 169 30.53 -7.89 -11.69
CA PHE A 169 31.00 -6.73 -12.43
C PHE A 169 29.99 -6.33 -13.48
N ILE A 170 29.63 -5.07 -13.50
CA ILE A 170 28.72 -4.44 -14.48
C ILE A 170 29.53 -3.38 -15.24
N SER A 171 29.70 -3.56 -16.53
CA SER A 171 30.37 -2.56 -17.36
C SER A 171 29.49 -1.30 -17.47
N LYS A 172 30.15 -0.14 -17.42
CA LYS A 172 29.47 1.15 -17.70
C LYS A 172 28.85 1.24 -19.09
N ASP A 173 29.38 0.42 -20.03
CA ASP A 173 28.94 0.41 -21.43
C ASP A 173 27.90 -0.69 -21.69
N SER A 174 27.48 -1.42 -20.65
CA SER A 174 26.46 -2.47 -20.77
C SER A 174 25.05 -1.91 -20.75
N PRO A 175 24.03 -2.58 -21.31
CA PRO A 175 22.63 -2.18 -21.25
C PRO A 175 22.09 -2.04 -19.82
N ILE A 176 22.73 -2.73 -18.85
CA ILE A 176 22.35 -2.73 -17.44
C ILE A 176 23.17 -1.74 -16.59
N ALA A 177 23.98 -0.87 -17.21
CA ALA A 177 24.85 0.08 -16.51
C ALA A 177 24.10 1.06 -15.61
N ASN A 178 22.89 1.45 -16.02
CA ASN A 178 22.07 2.44 -15.32
C ASN A 178 21.06 1.81 -14.33
N GLU A 179 21.14 0.48 -14.11
CA GLU A 179 20.30 -0.18 -13.12
C GLU A 179 20.62 0.31 -11.71
N LEU A 180 19.59 0.59 -10.95
CA LEU A 180 19.73 0.93 -9.54
C LEU A 180 19.75 -0.34 -8.69
N PHE A 181 20.71 -0.41 -7.78
CA PHE A 181 20.85 -1.52 -6.84
C PHE A 181 20.75 -0.99 -5.43
N VAL A 182 19.98 -1.70 -4.59
CA VAL A 182 19.77 -1.37 -3.19
C VAL A 182 20.30 -2.54 -2.36
N THR A 183 20.96 -2.26 -1.24
CA THR A 183 21.35 -3.30 -0.26
C THR A 183 20.12 -4.07 0.19
N ASP A 184 20.31 -5.37 0.45
CA ASP A 184 19.27 -6.32 0.86
C ASP A 184 18.22 -6.66 -0.21
N GLU A 185 18.29 -6.08 -1.42
CA GLU A 185 17.45 -6.59 -2.51
C GLU A 185 17.93 -7.96 -3.02
N VAL A 186 16.99 -8.83 -3.38
CA VAL A 186 17.28 -10.13 -3.95
C VAL A 186 17.15 -10.06 -5.45
N ILE A 187 18.25 -10.33 -6.16
CA ILE A 187 18.32 -10.26 -7.62
C ILE A 187 18.92 -11.52 -8.24
N GLY A 188 18.52 -11.80 -9.46
CA GLY A 188 19.14 -12.78 -10.32
C GLY A 188 20.12 -12.15 -11.29
N ILE A 189 21.28 -12.76 -11.47
CA ILE A 189 22.29 -12.36 -12.44
C ILE A 189 22.50 -13.50 -13.43
N VAL A 190 22.46 -13.14 -14.70
CA VAL A 190 22.98 -13.97 -15.80
C VAL A 190 24.29 -13.36 -16.23
N GLY A 191 25.33 -14.15 -16.31
CA GLY A 191 26.65 -13.65 -16.68
C GLY A 191 27.69 -14.74 -16.82
N LYS A 192 28.93 -14.34 -17.14
CA LYS A 192 30.03 -15.26 -17.29
C LYS A 192 31.10 -15.02 -16.23
N PRO A 193 31.51 -16.05 -15.46
CA PRO A 193 32.64 -15.95 -14.56
C PRO A 193 33.92 -15.57 -15.24
N ASN A 194 34.72 -14.73 -14.61
CA ASN A 194 36.07 -14.39 -15.01
C ASN A 194 37.04 -14.74 -13.87
N SER A 195 37.68 -15.87 -13.98
CA SER A 195 38.59 -16.39 -12.94
C SER A 195 39.82 -15.50 -12.67
N ARG A 196 40.24 -14.68 -13.65
CA ARG A 196 41.39 -13.76 -13.48
C ARG A 196 40.99 -12.56 -12.56
N MET A 197 39.73 -12.16 -12.62
CA MET A 197 39.21 -11.03 -11.85
C MET A 197 38.51 -11.48 -10.57
N ASP A 198 38.26 -12.78 -10.41
CA ASP A 198 37.41 -13.34 -9.35
C ASP A 198 36.04 -12.67 -9.29
N MET A 199 35.44 -12.49 -10.47
CA MET A 199 34.13 -11.78 -10.60
C MET A 199 33.29 -12.46 -11.67
N ILE A 200 31.97 -12.30 -11.56
CA ILE A 200 31.00 -12.67 -12.60
C ILE A 200 30.72 -11.43 -13.44
N MET A 201 31.00 -11.50 -14.72
CA MET A 201 30.70 -10.42 -15.69
C MET A 201 29.22 -10.49 -16.02
N ALA A 202 28.46 -9.53 -15.52
CA ALA A 202 26.99 -9.52 -15.68
C ALA A 202 26.58 -9.10 -17.09
N GLU A 203 25.66 -9.86 -17.66
CA GLU A 203 25.02 -9.59 -18.95
C GLU A 203 23.55 -9.17 -18.74
N LYS A 204 22.91 -9.72 -17.70
CA LYS A 204 21.49 -9.44 -17.40
C LYS A 204 21.24 -9.44 -15.90
N VAL A 205 20.36 -8.53 -15.47
CA VAL A 205 19.78 -8.48 -14.12
C VAL A 205 18.30 -8.86 -14.19
N VAL A 206 17.85 -9.68 -13.26
CA VAL A 206 16.46 -10.12 -13.18
C VAL A 206 15.97 -9.92 -11.74
N ARG A 207 14.87 -9.19 -11.59
CA ARG A 207 14.24 -8.96 -10.29
C ARG A 207 12.98 -9.83 -10.12
N PRO A 208 12.58 -10.14 -8.88
CA PRO A 208 11.26 -10.70 -8.65
C PRO A 208 10.21 -9.76 -9.25
N ASP A 209 9.24 -10.34 -9.94
CA ASP A 209 8.17 -9.58 -10.59
C ASP A 209 6.83 -10.22 -10.22
N ILE A 210 5.76 -9.45 -10.36
CA ILE A 210 4.40 -9.96 -10.18
C ILE A 210 4.14 -11.05 -11.23
N PRO A 211 3.70 -12.25 -10.84
CA PRO A 211 3.41 -13.31 -11.78
C PRO A 211 2.35 -12.89 -12.80
N LYS A 212 2.74 -12.73 -14.06
CA LYS A 212 1.83 -12.36 -15.17
C LYS A 212 0.79 -13.43 -15.50
N SER A 213 0.96 -14.63 -14.93
CA SER A 213 0.03 -15.75 -15.12
C SER A 213 -1.23 -15.68 -14.23
N ASN A 214 -1.27 -14.77 -13.28
CA ASN A 214 -2.46 -14.57 -12.47
C ASN A 214 -3.54 -13.94 -13.36
N LYS A 215 -4.53 -14.75 -13.70
CA LYS A 215 -5.77 -14.25 -14.30
C LYS A 215 -6.62 -13.72 -13.17
N TRP A 216 -7.00 -12.47 -13.30
CA TRP A 216 -8.01 -11.89 -12.42
C TRP A 216 -9.35 -12.54 -12.77
N GLU A 217 -9.96 -13.18 -11.82
CA GLU A 217 -11.36 -13.61 -11.93
C GLU A 217 -12.19 -12.45 -11.37
N LEU A 218 -13.02 -11.90 -12.24
CA LEU A 218 -13.96 -10.87 -11.83
C LEU A 218 -15.10 -11.54 -11.05
N SER A 219 -15.42 -11.00 -9.90
CA SER A 219 -16.60 -11.38 -9.15
C SER A 219 -17.87 -10.77 -9.78
N ASP A 220 -18.98 -11.49 -9.76
CA ASP A 220 -20.30 -10.94 -10.09
C ASP A 220 -20.86 -10.06 -8.96
N SER A 221 -20.13 -9.91 -7.86
CA SER A 221 -20.52 -9.08 -6.73
C SER A 221 -20.49 -7.60 -7.09
N THR A 222 -21.52 -6.89 -6.66
CA THR A 222 -21.60 -5.42 -6.74
C THR A 222 -21.12 -4.73 -5.47
N SER A 223 -20.62 -5.50 -4.48
CA SER A 223 -20.08 -4.98 -3.24
C SER A 223 -18.86 -4.11 -3.47
N LYS A 224 -18.81 -2.99 -2.79
CA LYS A 224 -17.67 -2.07 -2.80
C LYS A 224 -16.98 -2.09 -1.44
N ILE A 225 -15.66 -1.90 -1.48
CA ILE A 225 -14.81 -1.73 -0.30
C ILE A 225 -14.32 -0.29 -0.30
N ALA A 226 -14.55 0.43 0.80
CA ALA A 226 -13.94 1.73 1.02
C ALA A 226 -12.68 1.57 1.88
N PHE A 227 -11.65 2.37 1.63
CA PHE A 227 -10.41 2.41 2.39
C PHE A 227 -10.22 3.81 2.96
N LEU A 228 -9.88 3.88 4.25
CA LEU A 228 -9.63 5.12 4.97
C LEU A 228 -8.49 4.89 5.96
N SER A 229 -7.34 5.52 5.76
CA SER A 229 -6.18 5.44 6.65
C SER A 229 -5.82 6.80 7.24
N ASP A 230 -4.85 6.79 8.15
CA ASP A 230 -4.23 8.00 8.70
C ASP A 230 -5.25 8.94 9.33
N CYS A 231 -6.16 8.37 10.13
CA CYS A 231 -7.18 9.14 10.82
C CYS A 231 -6.58 10.00 11.93
N HIS A 232 -5.56 9.46 12.65
CA HIS A 232 -4.85 10.17 13.71
C HIS A 232 -5.80 10.75 14.77
N VAL A 233 -6.77 9.96 15.26
CA VAL A 233 -7.65 10.39 16.35
C VAL A 233 -6.81 10.69 17.59
N GLY A 234 -7.01 11.87 18.17
CA GLY A 234 -6.23 12.40 19.28
C GLY A 234 -5.27 13.51 18.89
N SER A 235 -4.97 13.67 17.60
CA SER A 235 -4.21 14.80 17.09
C SER A 235 -5.04 16.08 17.11
N SER A 236 -4.39 17.23 17.39
CA SER A 236 -4.99 18.56 17.26
C SER A 236 -5.37 18.92 15.81
N THR A 237 -4.85 18.17 14.85
CA THR A 237 -5.14 18.34 13.42
C THR A 237 -6.25 17.41 12.91
N PHE A 238 -6.85 16.57 13.78
CA PHE A 238 -7.95 15.70 13.39
C PHE A 238 -9.15 16.47 12.86
N LEU A 239 -9.60 16.11 11.67
CA LEU A 239 -10.60 16.87 10.93
C LEU A 239 -12.03 16.43 11.28
N VAL A 240 -12.50 16.77 12.49
CA VAL A 240 -13.84 16.43 12.98
C VAL A 240 -14.95 16.74 11.97
N PRO A 241 -15.04 17.95 11.35
CA PRO A 241 -16.11 18.25 10.39
C PRO A 241 -16.10 17.36 9.16
N GLN A 242 -14.92 16.88 8.72
CA GLN A 242 -14.79 15.97 7.59
C GLN A 242 -15.21 14.56 7.97
N TRP A 243 -14.87 14.12 9.17
CA TRP A 243 -15.35 12.86 9.72
C TRP A 243 -16.89 12.83 9.78
N GLU A 244 -17.51 13.83 10.40
CA GLU A 244 -18.98 13.95 10.50
C GLU A 244 -19.65 13.95 9.12
N ARG A 245 -19.05 14.64 8.14
CA ARG A 245 -19.56 14.66 6.77
C ARG A 245 -19.47 13.29 6.10
N MET A 246 -18.35 12.60 6.28
CA MET A 246 -18.14 11.25 5.75
C MET A 246 -19.14 10.26 6.36
N THR A 247 -19.27 10.23 7.68
CA THR A 247 -20.18 9.31 8.37
C THR A 247 -21.65 9.61 8.04
N LYS A 248 -22.01 10.88 7.90
CA LYS A 248 -23.33 11.28 7.39
C LYS A 248 -23.57 10.76 5.98
N TRP A 249 -22.61 10.94 5.08
CA TRP A 249 -22.71 10.45 3.71
C TRP A 249 -22.82 8.92 3.66
N LEU A 250 -22.05 8.21 4.46
CA LEU A 250 -22.17 6.75 4.57
C LEU A 250 -23.56 6.31 5.03
N ARG A 251 -24.15 7.01 6.02
CA ARG A 251 -25.53 6.72 6.50
C ARG A 251 -26.57 6.93 5.41
N GLU A 252 -26.40 7.95 4.58
CA GLU A 252 -27.36 8.33 3.56
C GLU A 252 -27.22 7.52 2.25
N HIS A 253 -26.00 7.10 1.91
CA HIS A 253 -25.71 6.57 0.56
C HIS A 253 -25.02 5.22 0.51
N ALA A 254 -24.36 4.74 1.58
CA ALA A 254 -23.53 3.54 1.50
C ALA A 254 -24.30 2.30 1.02
N LEU A 255 -25.55 2.15 1.46
CA LEU A 255 -26.39 1.00 1.06
C LEU A 255 -26.73 1.04 -0.43
N GLU A 256 -27.13 2.21 -0.94
CA GLU A 256 -27.44 2.42 -2.36
C GLU A 256 -26.20 2.26 -3.24
N GLU A 257 -25.06 2.78 -2.76
CA GLU A 257 -23.77 2.66 -3.43
C GLU A 257 -23.16 1.26 -3.36
N GLY A 258 -23.71 0.37 -2.53
CA GLY A 258 -23.18 -0.98 -2.33
C GLY A 258 -21.88 -1.04 -1.53
N ILE A 259 -21.62 -0.06 -0.66
CA ILE A 259 -20.47 -0.05 0.24
C ILE A 259 -20.79 -0.94 1.45
N ASN A 260 -20.21 -2.12 1.48
CA ASN A 260 -20.46 -3.12 2.52
C ASN A 260 -19.28 -3.30 3.47
N TYR A 261 -18.12 -2.81 3.06
CA TYR A 261 -16.87 -2.95 3.80
C TYR A 261 -16.14 -1.63 3.89
N LEU A 262 -15.57 -1.36 5.06
CA LEU A 262 -14.67 -0.24 5.30
C LEU A 262 -13.39 -0.77 5.94
N VAL A 263 -12.26 -0.52 5.31
CA VAL A 263 -10.95 -0.99 5.76
C VAL A 263 -10.13 0.21 6.21
N PHE A 264 -9.59 0.11 7.42
CA PHE A 264 -8.66 1.07 8.00
C PHE A 264 -7.25 0.48 7.99
N PRO A 265 -6.42 0.80 6.99
CA PRO A 265 -5.07 0.26 6.86
C PRO A 265 -4.02 0.94 7.76
N GLY A 266 -4.39 1.31 8.97
CA GLY A 266 -3.49 1.79 10.01
C GLY A 266 -3.62 3.27 10.32
N ASP A 267 -2.87 3.68 11.34
CA ASP A 267 -2.80 5.03 11.91
C ASP A 267 -4.19 5.58 12.26
N VAL A 268 -4.98 4.73 12.93
CA VAL A 268 -6.35 5.10 13.35
C VAL A 268 -6.34 6.08 14.51
N VAL A 269 -5.31 6.02 15.35
CA VAL A 269 -5.02 7.01 16.39
C VAL A 269 -3.67 7.70 16.14
N ASP A 270 -3.44 8.85 16.79
CA ASP A 270 -2.18 9.57 16.63
C ASP A 270 -1.01 8.88 17.38
N GLY A 271 -1.33 8.09 18.38
CA GLY A 271 -0.31 7.45 19.21
C GLY A 271 0.35 8.42 20.20
N ILE A 272 1.41 7.94 20.86
CA ILE A 272 2.18 8.73 21.81
C ILE A 272 3.67 8.42 21.66
N GLY A 273 4.51 9.45 21.51
CA GLY A 273 5.97 9.30 21.45
C GLY A 273 6.47 8.68 20.13
N VAL A 274 5.72 8.82 19.06
CA VAL A 274 6.07 8.32 17.73
C VAL A 274 7.18 9.17 17.10
N PHE A 275 7.16 10.49 17.35
CA PHE A 275 8.17 11.42 16.89
C PHE A 275 8.46 12.49 17.96
N PRO A 276 9.61 13.20 17.87
CA PRO A 276 9.97 14.25 18.84
C PRO A 276 8.92 15.36 18.92
N ASP A 277 8.61 15.83 20.13
CA ASP A 277 7.69 16.93 20.42
C ASP A 277 6.21 16.67 20.05
N GLN A 278 5.82 15.44 19.74
CA GLN A 278 4.44 15.06 19.40
C GLN A 278 3.43 15.43 20.48
N ASP A 279 3.85 15.42 21.75
CA ASP A 279 3.02 15.80 22.90
C ASP A 279 2.40 17.20 22.76
N LYS A 280 3.01 18.08 21.99
CA LYS A 280 2.51 19.45 21.72
C LYS A 280 1.42 19.48 20.64
N GLU A 281 1.27 18.39 19.91
CA GLU A 281 0.32 18.25 18.79
C GLU A 281 -0.87 17.34 19.16
N LEU A 282 -0.95 16.88 20.41
CA LEU A 282 -2.01 16.01 20.89
C LEU A 282 -3.09 16.80 21.64
N ASP A 283 -4.34 16.71 21.18
CA ASP A 283 -5.52 17.13 21.95
C ASP A 283 -5.90 16.06 23.00
N ILE A 284 -5.59 14.79 22.72
CA ILE A 284 -5.79 13.67 23.62
C ILE A 284 -4.43 13.00 23.90
N PRO A 285 -3.77 13.33 25.03
CA PRO A 285 -2.43 12.85 25.34
C PRO A 285 -2.38 11.42 25.92
N ASP A 286 -3.52 10.80 26.24
CA ASP A 286 -3.61 9.43 26.73
C ASP A 286 -4.00 8.46 25.63
N ILE A 287 -3.22 7.40 25.45
CA ILE A 287 -3.44 6.42 24.39
C ILE A 287 -4.77 5.66 24.53
N TYR A 288 -5.21 5.38 25.75
CA TYR A 288 -6.47 4.69 25.99
C TYR A 288 -7.65 5.60 25.64
N GLU A 289 -7.58 6.88 26.01
CA GLU A 289 -8.59 7.88 25.66
C GLU A 289 -8.66 8.10 24.13
N GLN A 290 -7.53 8.03 23.41
CA GLN A 290 -7.52 8.07 21.93
C GLN A 290 -8.34 6.91 21.34
N TYR A 291 -8.16 5.68 21.82
CA TYR A 291 -8.94 4.53 21.36
C TYR A 291 -10.39 4.55 21.81
N GLU A 292 -10.70 5.07 23.02
CA GLU A 292 -12.06 5.30 23.46
C GLU A 292 -12.77 6.31 22.55
N LYS A 293 -12.08 7.39 22.19
CA LYS A 293 -12.59 8.39 21.26
C LYS A 293 -12.79 7.84 19.85
N LEU A 294 -11.85 7.03 19.38
CA LEU A 294 -12.01 6.31 18.12
C LEU A 294 -13.26 5.40 18.16
N ALA A 295 -13.47 4.67 19.24
CA ALA A 295 -14.67 3.83 19.39
C ALA A 295 -15.97 4.63 19.28
N GLU A 296 -16.01 5.86 19.82
CA GLU A 296 -17.16 6.77 19.65
C GLU A 296 -17.39 7.13 18.18
N TYR A 297 -16.31 7.48 17.46
CA TYR A 297 -16.38 7.82 16.05
C TYR A 297 -16.80 6.62 15.18
N LEU A 298 -16.30 5.43 15.46
CA LEU A 298 -16.64 4.22 14.70
C LEU A 298 -18.13 3.85 14.82
N LYS A 299 -18.79 4.16 15.97
CA LYS A 299 -20.24 3.98 16.17
C LYS A 299 -21.11 4.87 15.28
N GLU A 300 -20.54 5.91 14.70
CA GLU A 300 -21.25 6.74 13.74
C GLU A 300 -21.40 6.08 12.37
N ILE A 301 -20.61 5.04 12.09
CA ILE A 301 -20.62 4.29 10.83
C ILE A 301 -21.79 3.31 10.85
N PRO A 302 -22.58 3.17 9.76
CA PRO A 302 -23.73 2.28 9.70
C PRO A 302 -23.41 0.83 10.03
N ASP A 303 -24.24 0.16 10.82
CA ASP A 303 -24.06 -1.22 11.31
C ASP A 303 -23.94 -2.27 10.18
N HIS A 304 -24.53 -2.00 9.00
CA HIS A 304 -24.43 -2.90 7.86
C HIS A 304 -23.03 -2.93 7.22
N ILE A 305 -22.20 -1.92 7.49
CA ILE A 305 -20.83 -1.87 6.99
C ILE A 305 -19.94 -2.68 7.93
N LYS A 306 -19.30 -3.70 7.39
CA LYS A 306 -18.30 -4.46 8.11
C LYS A 306 -16.98 -3.73 8.09
N MET A 307 -16.41 -3.48 9.25
CA MET A 307 -15.15 -2.77 9.36
C MET A 307 -13.99 -3.73 9.60
N VAL A 308 -12.84 -3.43 8.99
CA VAL A 308 -11.56 -4.09 9.23
C VAL A 308 -10.56 -3.05 9.65
N ILE A 309 -9.91 -3.25 10.78
CA ILE A 309 -8.86 -2.38 11.28
C ILE A 309 -7.59 -3.21 11.48
N HIS A 310 -6.49 -2.75 10.92
CA HIS A 310 -5.16 -3.25 11.22
C HIS A 310 -4.21 -2.09 11.60
N PRO A 311 -3.14 -2.36 12.36
CA PRO A 311 -2.29 -1.31 12.88
C PRO A 311 -1.40 -0.68 11.82
N GLY A 312 -1.13 0.62 11.99
CA GLY A 312 -0.03 1.35 11.39
C GLY A 312 1.12 1.57 12.38
N ASN A 313 2.00 2.51 12.07
CA ASN A 313 3.16 2.79 12.94
C ASN A 313 2.84 3.74 14.10
N HIS A 314 1.74 4.47 14.06
CA HIS A 314 1.25 5.31 15.17
C HIS A 314 0.42 4.51 16.18
N ASP A 315 -0.17 3.42 15.76
CA ASP A 315 -1.04 2.61 16.60
C ASP A 315 -0.27 1.85 17.68
N ALA A 316 -0.99 1.43 18.75
CA ALA A 316 -0.41 0.71 19.89
C ALA A 316 -0.04 -0.75 19.54
N ALA A 317 0.80 -0.90 18.53
CA ALA A 317 1.39 -2.15 18.07
C ALA A 317 2.91 -1.98 17.90
N ARG A 318 3.63 -3.10 17.70
CA ARG A 318 5.05 -2.98 17.35
C ARG A 318 5.20 -2.27 15.99
N PRO A 319 6.17 -1.36 15.83
CA PRO A 319 6.33 -0.61 14.58
C PRO A 319 6.88 -1.48 13.42
N ALA A 320 7.53 -2.61 13.73
CA ALA A 320 8.10 -3.49 12.72
C ALA A 320 7.07 -4.49 12.19
N GLU A 321 6.92 -4.55 10.87
CA GLU A 321 6.10 -5.56 10.20
C GLU A 321 6.81 -6.96 10.21
N PRO A 322 6.00 -8.02 10.23
CA PRO A 322 4.54 -8.07 10.32
C PRO A 322 4.03 -7.69 11.71
N GLN A 323 2.95 -6.91 11.77
CA GLN A 323 2.34 -6.44 13.01
C GLN A 323 1.16 -7.34 13.40
N PRO A 324 1.01 -7.76 14.66
CA PRO A 324 -0.21 -8.41 15.12
C PRO A 324 -1.36 -7.40 15.20
N ALA A 325 -2.59 -7.87 15.27
CA ALA A 325 -3.76 -7.02 15.55
C ALA A 325 -3.56 -6.23 16.84
N LEU A 326 -4.27 -5.10 16.94
CA LEU A 326 -4.30 -4.28 18.15
C LEU A 326 -4.73 -5.13 19.36
N ASN A 327 -4.08 -4.91 20.48
CA ASN A 327 -4.39 -5.65 21.71
C ASN A 327 -5.81 -5.31 22.19
N SER A 328 -6.53 -6.33 22.66
CA SER A 328 -7.91 -6.20 23.14
C SER A 328 -8.08 -5.19 24.30
N VAL A 329 -7.00 -4.81 24.96
CA VAL A 329 -7.05 -3.76 26.02
C VAL A 329 -7.44 -2.41 25.45
N PHE A 330 -7.05 -2.12 24.20
CA PHE A 330 -7.37 -0.88 23.49
C PHE A 330 -8.71 -0.92 22.75
N THR A 331 -9.19 -2.11 22.41
CA THR A 331 -10.36 -2.30 21.53
C THR A 331 -11.64 -2.70 22.28
N LYS A 332 -11.67 -2.56 23.61
CA LYS A 332 -12.81 -2.92 24.46
C LYS A 332 -14.11 -2.21 24.11
N GLY A 333 -14.02 -0.99 23.58
CA GLY A 333 -15.17 -0.18 23.19
C GLY A 333 -15.66 -0.41 21.77
N PHE A 334 -15.02 -1.31 21.01
CA PHE A 334 -15.32 -1.55 19.60
C PHE A 334 -16.46 -2.55 19.44
N ASP A 335 -17.33 -2.31 18.48
CA ASP A 335 -18.48 -3.15 18.19
C ASP A 335 -18.10 -4.45 17.48
N SER A 336 -18.98 -5.44 17.53
CA SER A 336 -18.73 -6.80 16.99
C SER A 336 -18.66 -6.87 15.46
N ASN A 337 -19.07 -5.82 14.75
CA ASN A 337 -18.92 -5.69 13.30
C ASN A 337 -17.50 -5.24 12.87
N ILE A 338 -16.61 -4.95 13.84
CA ILE A 338 -15.23 -4.54 13.62
C ILE A 338 -14.29 -5.74 13.76
N LEU A 339 -13.58 -6.06 12.70
CA LEU A 339 -12.60 -7.12 12.67
C LEU A 339 -11.19 -6.54 12.86
N MET A 340 -10.53 -6.92 13.96
CA MET A 340 -9.16 -6.51 14.26
C MET A 340 -8.20 -7.53 13.69
N LEU A 341 -7.30 -7.14 12.80
CA LEU A 341 -6.37 -8.03 12.10
C LEU A 341 -4.94 -7.50 12.14
N GLY A 342 -4.00 -8.39 11.89
CA GLY A 342 -2.58 -8.03 11.73
C GLY A 342 -2.29 -7.38 10.38
N ASN A 343 -1.07 -6.88 10.24
CA ASN A 343 -0.54 -6.25 9.02
C ASN A 343 0.77 -6.94 8.60
N PRO A 344 0.86 -7.52 7.39
CA PRO A 344 -0.19 -7.67 6.37
C PRO A 344 -1.13 -8.85 6.64
N VAL A 345 -2.29 -8.85 5.98
CA VAL A 345 -3.26 -9.94 6.00
C VAL A 345 -3.94 -10.07 4.63
N TYR A 346 -4.36 -11.28 4.25
CA TYR A 346 -5.17 -11.50 3.06
C TYR A 346 -6.62 -11.79 3.43
N LEU A 347 -7.53 -11.11 2.75
CA LEU A 347 -8.96 -11.26 2.93
C LEU A 347 -9.61 -11.75 1.63
N ASN A 348 -10.57 -12.65 1.76
CA ASN A 348 -11.55 -12.94 0.73
C ASN A 348 -12.83 -12.14 1.05
N VAL A 349 -13.33 -11.42 0.06
CA VAL A 349 -14.52 -10.57 0.15
C VAL A 349 -15.50 -10.94 -0.96
#